data_96685ad72bffd5346c549be899ac2585
#
_entry.id   96685ad72bffd5346c549be899ac2585
#
_cell.length_a   1.000
_cell.length_b   1.000
_cell.length_c   1.000
_cell.angle_alpha   90.00
_cell.angle_beta   90.00
_cell.angle_gamma   90.00
#
_symmetry.space_group_name_H-M   'P 1'
#
loop_
_entity.id
_entity.type
_entity.pdbx_description
1 polymer ?
#
loop_
_entity_poly.entity_id
_entity_poly.type
_entity_poly.pdbx_seq_one_letter_code
_entity_poly.pdbx_strand_id
1 'polypeptide(L)'
;MKKVITSGVYDILNLGHINILTEAKKLGNYLVCCVQADESVINSKKIAPILNTAERVNQIKALGFVDEVIVYDEIDQRELWGKIKPSIIVQGDDYLYSGERIEAIRYIINNKIRLILQI
;
A
#
# COMPACT_ATOMS: atom_id res chain seq x y z
N MET A 1 -18.23 -0.15 6.94
CA MET A 1 -16.87 0.34 7.29
C MET A 1 -16.17 0.81 6.02
N LYS A 2 -15.68 2.04 6.01
CA LYS A 2 -14.95 2.55 4.86
C LYS A 2 -13.45 2.25 5.03
N LYS A 3 -13.00 1.19 4.40
CA LYS A 3 -11.64 0.70 4.50
C LYS A 3 -10.76 1.36 3.43
N VAL A 4 -9.68 1.98 3.89
CA VAL A 4 -8.69 2.62 3.02
C VAL A 4 -7.41 1.78 3.07
N ILE A 5 -6.83 1.49 1.91
CA ILE A 5 -5.54 0.80 1.87
C ILE A 5 -4.51 1.63 1.13
N THR A 6 -3.27 1.46 1.55
CA THR A 6 -2.10 1.91 0.79
C THR A 6 -1.05 0.80 0.89
N SER A 7 -0.23 0.66 -0.14
CA SER A 7 0.76 -0.42 -0.18
C SER A 7 2.09 0.09 -0.71
N GLY A 8 3.16 -0.52 -0.26
CA GLY A 8 4.50 -0.15 -0.67
C GLY A 8 5.57 -0.89 0.10
N VAL A 9 6.81 -0.53 -0.16
CA VAL A 9 7.96 -1.10 0.52
C VAL A 9 8.15 -0.47 1.91
N TYR A 10 8.05 0.83 2.01
CA TYR A 10 8.25 1.60 3.26
C TYR A 10 9.58 1.27 3.92
N ASP A 11 10.67 1.30 3.15
CA ASP A 11 11.98 0.87 3.63
C ASP A 11 12.45 1.73 4.79
N ILE A 12 12.75 3.00 4.54
CA ILE A 12 13.04 3.95 5.61
C ILE A 12 11.90 4.95 5.62
N LEU A 13 11.16 4.96 6.71
CA LEU A 13 9.98 5.81 6.82
C LEU A 13 10.42 7.28 6.81
N ASN A 14 9.88 8.03 5.87
CA ASN A 14 10.22 9.45 5.71
C ASN A 14 8.94 10.29 5.69
N LEU A 15 9.12 11.60 5.60
CA LEU A 15 8.00 12.54 5.65
C LEU A 15 6.98 12.29 4.55
N GLY A 16 7.43 11.90 3.34
CA GLY A 16 6.53 11.56 2.24
C GLY A 16 5.61 10.39 2.57
N HIS A 17 6.17 9.32 3.14
CA HIS A 17 5.39 8.17 3.60
C HIS A 17 4.39 8.57 4.69
N ILE A 18 4.84 9.35 5.65
CA ILE A 18 3.99 9.78 6.77
C ILE A 18 2.84 10.64 6.25
N ASN A 19 3.09 11.52 5.30
CA ASN A 19 2.06 12.36 4.70
C ASN A 19 1.01 11.54 3.96
N ILE A 20 1.42 10.54 3.17
CA ILE A 20 0.49 9.67 2.46
C ILE A 20 -0.40 8.93 3.46
N LEU A 21 0.21 8.35 4.51
CA LEU A 21 -0.54 7.62 5.52
C LEU A 21 -1.49 8.52 6.30
N THR A 22 -1.06 9.72 6.65
CA THR A 22 -1.88 10.70 7.36
C THR A 22 -3.09 11.10 6.53
N GLU A 23 -2.89 11.42 5.26
CA GLU A 23 -3.99 11.78 4.37
C GLU A 23 -4.93 10.61 4.10
N ALA A 24 -4.36 9.39 3.95
CA ALA A 24 -5.17 8.19 3.76
C ALA A 24 -6.08 7.93 4.95
N LYS A 25 -5.60 8.15 6.17
CA LYS A 25 -6.40 7.95 7.38
C LYS A 25 -7.64 8.85 7.41
N LYS A 26 -7.55 10.05 6.85
CA LYS A 26 -8.66 11.01 6.81
C LYS A 26 -9.78 10.62 5.85
N LEU A 27 -9.50 9.73 4.90
CA LEU A 27 -10.45 9.39 3.83
C LEU A 27 -11.48 8.34 4.23
N GLY A 28 -11.25 7.63 5.32
CA GLY A 28 -12.15 6.60 5.78
C GLY A 28 -12.08 6.43 7.29
N ASN A 29 -12.59 5.31 7.78
CA ASN A 29 -12.58 5.03 9.22
C ASN A 29 -11.74 3.82 9.60
N TYR A 30 -11.04 3.22 8.63
CA TYR A 30 -10.16 2.08 8.89
C TYR A 30 -9.03 2.09 7.87
N LEU A 31 -7.80 2.29 8.34
CA LEU A 31 -6.61 2.36 7.48
C LEU A 31 -5.80 1.07 7.57
N VAL A 32 -5.60 0.42 6.43
CA VAL A 32 -4.73 -0.73 6.28
C VAL A 32 -3.49 -0.33 5.50
N CYS A 33 -2.32 -0.54 6.08
CA CYS A 33 -1.05 -0.34 5.39
C CYS A 33 -0.49 -1.71 5.01
N CYS A 34 -0.26 -1.92 3.72
CA CYS A 34 0.26 -3.18 3.19
C CYS A 34 1.74 -3.01 2.90
N VAL A 35 2.58 -3.83 3.54
CA VAL A 35 4.04 -3.76 3.46
C VAL A 35 4.53 -4.94 2.63
N GLN A 36 5.30 -4.67 1.59
CA GLN A 36 5.82 -5.71 0.71
C GLN A 36 6.92 -6.51 1.39
N ALA A 37 6.79 -7.85 1.35
CA ALA A 37 7.76 -8.76 1.98
C ALA A 37 9.12 -8.69 1.29
N ASP A 38 10.20 -8.97 2.04
CA ASP A 38 11.58 -8.87 1.56
C ASP A 38 11.80 -9.62 0.24
N GLU A 39 11.38 -10.87 0.16
CA GLU A 39 11.59 -11.66 -1.05
C GLU A 39 10.86 -11.09 -2.26
N SER A 40 9.66 -10.57 -2.05
CA SER A 40 8.89 -9.95 -3.11
C SER A 40 9.56 -8.66 -3.61
N VAL A 41 10.12 -7.86 -2.70
CA VAL A 41 10.88 -6.66 -3.07
C VAL A 41 12.09 -7.03 -3.90
N ILE A 42 12.85 -8.03 -3.47
CA ILE A 42 14.05 -8.50 -4.19
C ILE A 42 13.66 -8.99 -5.58
N ASN A 43 12.60 -9.78 -5.69
CA ASN A 43 12.15 -10.32 -6.98
C ASN A 43 11.69 -9.24 -7.95
N SER A 44 10.98 -8.22 -7.46
CA SER A 44 10.43 -7.18 -8.33
C SER A 44 11.40 -6.05 -8.61
N LYS A 45 12.21 -5.64 -7.64
CA LYS A 45 13.11 -4.48 -7.76
C LYS A 45 14.58 -4.85 -7.93
N LYS A 46 14.93 -6.13 -7.78
CA LYS A 46 16.30 -6.66 -7.90
C LYS A 46 17.28 -6.09 -6.87
N ILE A 47 16.76 -5.53 -5.78
CA ILE A 47 17.57 -5.00 -4.68
C ILE A 47 16.84 -5.26 -3.36
N ALA A 48 17.60 -5.64 -2.33
CA ALA A 48 17.03 -5.86 -1.01
C ALA A 48 16.75 -4.52 -0.32
N PRO A 49 15.66 -4.43 0.47
CA PRO A 49 15.47 -3.25 1.32
C PRO A 49 16.54 -3.18 2.41
N ILE A 50 16.80 -1.99 2.92
CA ILE A 50 17.75 -1.77 4.01
C ILE A 50 17.22 -2.37 5.30
N LEU A 51 15.95 -2.14 5.60
CA LEU A 51 15.27 -2.71 6.76
C LEU A 51 14.53 -3.99 6.36
N ASN A 52 14.56 -5.01 7.20
CA ASN A 52 13.82 -6.23 6.93
C ASN A 52 12.31 -6.02 7.13
N THR A 53 11.52 -7.02 6.75
CA THR A 53 10.05 -6.93 6.82
C THR A 53 9.57 -6.55 8.22
N ALA A 54 10.07 -7.21 9.26
CA ALA A 54 9.65 -6.95 10.63
C ALA A 54 9.97 -5.52 11.08
N GLU A 55 11.14 -5.01 10.72
CA GLU A 55 11.54 -3.65 11.04
C GLU A 55 10.66 -2.63 10.34
N ARG A 56 10.34 -2.87 9.06
CA ARG A 56 9.46 -1.97 8.28
C ARG A 56 8.05 -1.96 8.84
N VAL A 57 7.52 -3.11 9.20
CA VAL A 57 6.20 -3.22 9.85
C VAL A 57 6.19 -2.45 11.17
N ASN A 58 7.24 -2.61 11.98
CA ASN A 58 7.30 -1.95 13.29
C ASN A 58 7.33 -0.43 13.18
N GLN A 59 8.00 0.13 12.16
CA GLN A 59 7.97 1.58 11.93
C GLN A 59 6.55 2.08 11.70
N ILE A 60 5.78 1.36 10.87
CA ILE A 60 4.41 1.75 10.56
C ILE A 60 3.53 1.68 11.81
N LYS A 61 3.66 0.59 12.57
CA LYS A 61 2.89 0.43 13.81
C LYS A 61 3.21 1.52 14.84
N ALA A 62 4.44 1.97 14.87
CA ALA A 62 4.87 3.00 15.81
C ALA A 62 4.20 4.36 15.56
N LEU A 63 3.62 4.59 14.38
CA LEU A 63 2.89 5.83 14.09
C LEU A 63 1.61 5.96 14.93
N GLY A 64 1.01 4.83 15.31
CA GLY A 64 -0.13 4.81 16.23
C GLY A 64 -1.49 5.05 15.61
N PHE A 65 -1.58 5.51 14.35
CA PHE A 65 -2.87 5.79 13.72
C PHE A 65 -3.25 4.81 12.60
N VAL A 66 -2.37 3.89 12.26
CA VAL A 66 -2.65 2.85 11.26
C VAL A 66 -3.39 1.71 11.96
N ASP A 67 -4.57 1.36 11.47
CA ASP A 67 -5.44 0.39 12.14
C ASP A 67 -4.95 -1.04 11.96
N GLU A 68 -4.37 -1.34 10.81
CA GLU A 68 -3.90 -2.69 10.51
C GLU A 68 -2.69 -2.63 9.58
N VAL A 69 -1.69 -3.47 9.84
CA VAL A 69 -0.54 -3.62 8.96
C VAL A 69 -0.52 -5.05 8.44
N ILE A 70 -0.52 -5.20 7.12
CA ILE A 70 -0.52 -6.50 6.44
C ILE A 70 0.76 -6.63 5.64
N VAL A 71 1.43 -7.77 5.75
CA VAL A 71 2.57 -8.09 4.90
C VAL A 71 2.06 -8.84 3.67
N TYR A 72 2.49 -8.43 2.48
CA TYR A 72 2.09 -9.10 1.25
C TYR A 72 3.29 -9.44 0.40
N ASP A 73 3.16 -10.52 -0.37
CA ASP A 73 4.17 -10.93 -1.34
C ASP A 73 3.62 -11.00 -2.77
N GLU A 74 2.32 -10.74 -2.94
CA GLU A 74 1.69 -10.72 -4.26
C GLU A 74 2.27 -9.59 -5.11
N ILE A 75 2.76 -9.93 -6.30
CA ILE A 75 3.21 -8.95 -7.29
C ILE A 75 1.99 -8.31 -7.95
N ASP A 76 0.95 -9.10 -8.21
CA ASP A 76 -0.30 -8.61 -8.75
C ASP A 76 -1.18 -8.06 -7.62
N GLN A 77 -1.33 -6.76 -7.59
CA GLN A 77 -2.10 -6.04 -6.56
C GLN A 77 -3.58 -6.50 -6.51
N ARG A 78 -4.12 -7.01 -7.62
CA ARG A 78 -5.52 -7.46 -7.64
C ARG A 78 -5.77 -8.60 -6.66
N GLU A 79 -4.80 -9.50 -6.48
CA GLU A 79 -4.90 -10.57 -5.50
C GLU A 79 -5.01 -10.01 -4.08
N LEU A 80 -4.19 -9.01 -3.77
CA LEU A 80 -4.21 -8.34 -2.47
C LEU A 80 -5.55 -7.64 -2.22
N TRP A 81 -6.03 -6.90 -3.21
CA TRP A 81 -7.31 -6.19 -3.09
C TRP A 81 -8.49 -7.14 -2.94
N GLY A 82 -8.44 -8.30 -3.60
CA GLY A 82 -9.48 -9.31 -3.47
C GLY A 82 -9.59 -9.87 -2.04
N LYS A 83 -8.47 -9.95 -1.34
CA LYS A 83 -8.43 -10.41 0.05
C LYS A 83 -8.90 -9.33 1.03
N ILE A 84 -8.49 -8.09 0.82
CA ILE A 84 -8.77 -6.99 1.76
C ILE A 84 -10.12 -6.34 1.51
N LYS A 85 -10.53 -6.26 0.25
CA LYS A 85 -11.79 -5.62 -0.20
C LYS A 85 -11.88 -4.16 0.26
N PRO A 86 -10.95 -3.31 -0.21
CA PRO A 86 -10.95 -1.91 0.19
C PRO A 86 -12.07 -1.12 -0.48
N SER A 87 -12.49 -0.04 0.17
CA SER A 87 -13.37 0.96 -0.44
C SER A 87 -12.57 2.02 -1.20
N ILE A 88 -11.38 2.33 -0.69
CA ILE A 88 -10.51 3.36 -1.25
C ILE A 88 -9.08 2.83 -1.28
N ILE A 89 -8.40 3.05 -2.41
CA ILE A 89 -6.97 2.76 -2.57
C ILE A 89 -6.23 4.08 -2.71
N VAL A 90 -5.20 4.30 -1.90
CA VAL A 90 -4.34 5.48 -1.98
C VAL A 90 -2.94 5.03 -2.40
N GLN A 91 -2.43 5.63 -3.48
CA GLN A 91 -1.12 5.32 -4.01
C GLN A 91 -0.36 6.62 -4.32
N GLY A 92 0.97 6.52 -4.43
CA GLY A 92 1.76 7.64 -4.93
C GLY A 92 1.45 7.92 -6.40
N ASP A 93 1.78 9.10 -6.87
CA ASP A 93 1.50 9.51 -8.25
C ASP A 93 2.28 8.70 -9.29
N ASP A 94 3.37 8.06 -8.90
CA ASP A 94 4.14 7.17 -9.77
C ASP A 94 3.40 5.88 -10.14
N TYR A 95 2.31 5.59 -9.45
CA TYR A 95 1.49 4.41 -9.73
C TYR A 95 1.03 4.34 -11.19
N LEU A 96 0.76 5.48 -11.81
CA LEU A 96 0.30 5.56 -13.20
C LEU A 96 1.36 5.07 -14.20
N TYR A 97 2.59 4.95 -13.77
CA TYR A 97 3.70 4.52 -14.63
C TYR A 97 4.12 3.08 -14.41
N SER A 98 3.38 2.34 -13.59
CA SER A 98 3.67 0.93 -13.35
C SER A 98 3.21 0.08 -14.56
N GLY A 99 3.88 -1.06 -14.78
CA GLY A 99 3.62 -1.90 -15.95
C GLY A 99 2.23 -2.53 -15.99
N GLU A 100 1.64 -2.80 -14.83
CA GLU A 100 0.35 -3.51 -14.73
C GLU A 100 -0.83 -2.58 -14.46
N ARG A 101 -0.64 -1.28 -14.64
CA ARG A 101 -1.63 -0.27 -14.28
C ARG A 101 -2.99 -0.44 -14.98
N ILE A 102 -2.99 -0.90 -16.23
CA ILE A 102 -4.23 -1.03 -17.00
C ILE A 102 -5.14 -2.09 -16.38
N GLU A 103 -4.59 -3.25 -16.06
CA GLU A 103 -5.34 -4.34 -15.43
C GLU A 103 -5.82 -3.94 -14.04
N ALA A 104 -4.96 -3.26 -13.29
CA ALA A 104 -5.30 -2.77 -11.96
C ALA A 104 -6.42 -1.74 -12.00
N ILE A 105 -6.36 -0.80 -12.93
CA ILE A 105 -7.39 0.23 -13.09
C ILE A 105 -8.73 -0.40 -13.48
N ARG A 106 -8.71 -1.39 -14.38
CA ARG A 106 -9.94 -2.12 -14.73
C ARG A 106 -10.57 -2.78 -13.52
N TYR A 107 -9.76 -3.43 -12.69
CA TYR A 107 -10.24 -4.05 -11.46
C TYR A 107 -10.88 -3.01 -10.53
N ILE A 108 -10.22 -1.87 -10.35
CA ILE A 108 -10.70 -0.78 -9.51
C ILE A 108 -12.07 -0.29 -9.99
N ILE A 109 -12.22 -0.06 -11.30
CA ILE A 109 -13.47 0.39 -11.89
C ILE A 109 -14.56 -0.66 -11.72
N ASN A 110 -14.27 -1.92 -12.05
CA ASN A 110 -15.26 -3.01 -12.02
C ASN A 110 -15.74 -3.30 -10.60
N ASN A 111 -14.93 -3.07 -9.60
CA ASN A 111 -15.28 -3.31 -8.20
C ASN A 111 -15.73 -2.04 -7.47
N LYS A 112 -15.90 -0.93 -8.20
CA LYS A 112 -16.38 0.34 -7.66
C LYS A 112 -15.52 0.86 -6.51
N ILE A 113 -14.20 0.68 -6.62
CA ILE A 113 -13.23 1.15 -5.65
C ILE A 113 -12.81 2.57 -6.08
N ARG A 114 -12.58 3.44 -5.10
CA ARG A 114 -12.08 4.79 -5.38
C ARG A 114 -10.57 4.78 -5.32
N LEU A 115 -9.92 5.27 -6.38
CA LEU A 115 -8.46 5.42 -6.42
C LEU A 115 -8.11 6.90 -6.19
N ILE A 116 -7.20 7.15 -5.25
CA ILE A 116 -6.68 8.47 -4.95
C ILE A 116 -5.17 8.44 -5.09
N LEU A 117 -4.64 9.35 -5.91
CA LEU A 117 -3.20 9.48 -6.11
C LEU A 117 -2.70 10.67 -5.31
N GLN A 118 -1.65 10.46 -4.52
CA GLN A 118 -1.01 11.49 -3.71
C GLN A 118 0.30 11.93 -4.36
N ILE A 119 0.48 13.21 -4.47
CA ILE A 119 1.70 13.83 -5.02
C ILE A 119 2.74 14.05 -3.93
#